data_d07d86def342a62b72025d37a62777cb
#
_entry.id   d07d86def342a62b72025d37a62777cb
#
_cell.length_a   1.000
_cell.length_b   1.000
_cell.length_c   1.000
_cell.angle_alpha   90.00
_cell.angle_beta   90.00
_cell.angle_gamma   90.00
#
_symmetry.space_group_name_H-M   'P 1'
#
loop_
_entity.id
_entity.type
_entity.pdbx_description
1 polymer ?
#
loop_
_entity_poly.entity_id
_entity_poly.type
_entity_poly.pdbx_seq_one_letter_code
_entity_poly.pdbx_strand_id
1 'polypeptide(L)'
;VVTPAPLLLVAPTRLGRIERGAARWWCAALLLGLIAAAGLSEASARPAAELLHDSIVAAMRHGGRYYETFRDLARTAPDAGDARTLPPTLAAVSAAMPNWAMLLLVGAALAGLVAVGVQRLTPLFAGVAGQVLAALLLVAGTAAVALLWEQAPHAGWGALLAAYAVLLRRAERWGTAAALGCAAAVIDPAALLVPAVMAALALHDGTAREALGWLAALAVGGAVLGCHLWAIDAVAPPAPEAVLLSIAPPSALARLLGAGLPGAAPGLAAVLLMLALLGWATLPRALGPRVVALVLAGVAADGRVAGLHSATLAAALVAPGLAFAPDAIADLLRRAPGRRRITVTRVTR
;
A
#
# COMPACT_ATOMS: atom_id res chain seq x y z
N VAL A 1 -21.89 -24.48 -21.29
CA VAL A 1 -20.55 -23.96 -21.63
C VAL A 1 -19.62 -24.30 -20.48
N VAL A 2 -18.74 -25.30 -20.65
CA VAL A 2 -17.74 -25.64 -19.64
C VAL A 2 -16.74 -24.47 -19.59
N THR A 3 -16.75 -23.72 -18.49
CA THR A 3 -15.70 -22.74 -18.21
C THR A 3 -14.39 -23.52 -17.96
N PRO A 4 -13.31 -23.25 -18.70
CA PRO A 4 -12.05 -23.93 -18.45
C PRO A 4 -11.59 -23.68 -17.02
N ALA A 5 -10.99 -24.68 -16.40
CA ALA A 5 -10.48 -24.61 -15.05
C ALA A 5 -9.41 -23.48 -14.93
N PRO A 6 -9.37 -22.75 -13.81
CA PRO A 6 -8.29 -21.83 -13.52
C PRO A 6 -6.94 -22.55 -13.49
N LEU A 7 -5.84 -21.81 -13.66
CA LEU A 7 -4.48 -22.38 -13.63
C LEU A 7 -4.03 -22.66 -12.19
N LEU A 8 -4.22 -21.71 -11.31
CA LEU A 8 -3.75 -21.75 -9.91
C LEU A 8 -4.89 -21.54 -8.90
N LEU A 9 -5.94 -20.82 -9.25
CA LEU A 9 -7.00 -20.42 -8.33
C LEU A 9 -8.08 -21.51 -8.19
N VAL A 10 -8.78 -21.51 -7.05
CA VAL A 10 -9.94 -22.39 -6.82
C VAL A 10 -11.13 -22.00 -7.71
N ALA A 11 -11.29 -20.71 -7.98
CA ALA A 11 -12.41 -20.19 -8.78
C ALA A 11 -11.91 -19.30 -9.92
N PRO A 12 -12.66 -19.25 -11.06
CA PRO A 12 -12.34 -18.34 -12.16
C PRO A 12 -12.30 -16.90 -11.70
N THR A 13 -11.42 -16.10 -12.31
CA THR A 13 -11.28 -14.68 -11.99
C THR A 13 -12.51 -13.88 -12.44
N ARG A 14 -12.68 -12.68 -11.92
CA ARG A 14 -13.75 -11.76 -12.35
C ARG A 14 -13.63 -11.39 -13.83
N LEU A 15 -12.41 -11.38 -14.37
CA LEU A 15 -12.14 -11.08 -15.78
C LEU A 15 -12.70 -12.14 -16.72
N GLY A 16 -12.84 -13.39 -16.27
CA GLY A 16 -13.52 -14.43 -17.04
C GLY A 16 -15.02 -14.18 -17.29
N ARG A 17 -15.62 -13.16 -16.65
CA ARG A 17 -17.04 -12.80 -16.78
C ARG A 17 -17.27 -11.46 -17.47
N ILE A 18 -16.23 -10.69 -17.79
CA ILE A 18 -16.37 -9.37 -18.43
C ILE A 18 -16.74 -9.51 -19.91
N GLU A 19 -17.33 -8.46 -20.45
CA GLU A 19 -17.65 -8.37 -21.88
C GLU A 19 -16.39 -8.36 -22.74
N ARG A 20 -16.50 -8.85 -23.98
CA ARG A 20 -15.37 -8.94 -24.92
C ARG A 20 -14.72 -7.58 -25.22
N GLY A 21 -15.55 -6.53 -25.36
CA GLY A 21 -15.06 -5.16 -25.54
C GLY A 21 -14.18 -4.72 -24.37
N ALA A 22 -14.67 -4.91 -23.14
CA ALA A 22 -13.91 -4.59 -21.93
C ALA A 22 -12.61 -5.41 -21.82
N ALA A 23 -12.63 -6.70 -22.19
CA ALA A 23 -11.40 -7.52 -22.18
C ALA A 23 -10.33 -6.97 -23.13
N ARG A 24 -10.71 -6.52 -24.32
CA ARG A 24 -9.77 -5.89 -25.29
C ARG A 24 -9.19 -4.60 -24.74
N TRP A 25 -10.02 -3.76 -24.10
CA TRP A 25 -9.56 -2.53 -23.44
C TRP A 25 -8.58 -2.82 -22.31
N TRP A 26 -8.82 -3.84 -21.50
CA TRP A 26 -7.86 -4.27 -20.47
C TRP A 26 -6.54 -4.74 -21.06
N CYS A 27 -6.55 -5.54 -22.16
CA CYS A 27 -5.33 -5.95 -22.85
C CYS A 27 -4.59 -4.73 -23.45
N ALA A 28 -5.30 -3.77 -24.04
CA ALA A 28 -4.70 -2.55 -24.57
C ALA A 28 -4.11 -1.68 -23.45
N ALA A 29 -4.83 -1.51 -22.34
CA ALA A 29 -4.35 -0.75 -21.18
C ALA A 29 -3.08 -1.37 -20.57
N LEU A 30 -3.02 -2.71 -20.45
CA LEU A 30 -1.83 -3.41 -20.02
C LEU A 30 -0.65 -3.18 -20.97
N LEU A 31 -0.87 -3.30 -22.27
CA LEU A 31 0.18 -3.08 -23.27
C LEU A 31 0.71 -1.64 -23.24
N LEU A 32 -0.18 -0.65 -23.18
CA LEU A 32 0.19 0.77 -23.09
C LEU A 32 0.97 1.05 -21.79
N GLY A 33 0.54 0.47 -20.67
CA GLY A 33 1.24 0.61 -19.42
C GLY A 33 2.62 -0.05 -19.41
N LEU A 34 2.79 -1.21 -20.08
CA LEU A 34 4.09 -1.85 -20.27
C LEU A 34 5.04 -0.95 -21.07
N ILE A 35 4.54 -0.29 -22.11
CA ILE A 35 5.32 0.65 -22.92
C ILE A 35 5.71 1.89 -22.07
N ALA A 36 4.77 2.45 -21.32
CA ALA A 36 5.02 3.59 -20.43
C ALA A 36 6.03 3.26 -19.32
N ALA A 37 6.00 2.02 -18.81
CA ALA A 37 6.92 1.53 -17.78
C ALA A 37 8.39 1.53 -18.22
N ALA A 38 8.65 1.33 -19.52
CA ALA A 38 10.02 1.29 -20.06
C ALA A 38 10.75 2.64 -19.96
N GLY A 39 10.03 3.75 -19.76
CA GLY A 39 10.59 5.12 -19.66
C GLY A 39 10.88 5.60 -18.23
N LEU A 40 10.68 4.77 -17.20
CA LEU A 40 10.88 5.19 -15.81
C LEU A 40 12.36 5.14 -15.41
N SER A 41 12.83 6.19 -14.74
CA SER A 41 14.17 6.28 -14.16
C SER A 41 14.14 6.03 -12.64
N GLU A 42 15.30 5.71 -12.07
CA GLU A 42 15.44 5.45 -10.64
C GLU A 42 15.16 6.70 -9.80
N ALA A 43 14.44 6.53 -8.70
CA ALA A 43 14.32 7.53 -7.65
C ALA A 43 15.39 7.24 -6.60
N SER A 44 16.22 8.25 -6.29
CA SER A 44 17.34 8.11 -5.37
C SER A 44 17.20 9.02 -4.16
N ALA A 45 17.83 8.59 -3.09
CA ALA A 45 18.17 9.23 -1.82
C ALA A 45 17.23 8.99 -0.63
N ARG A 46 17.89 8.78 0.53
CA ARG A 46 17.24 8.69 1.85
C ARG A 46 16.65 10.06 2.21
N PRO A 47 15.37 10.13 2.63
CA PRO A 47 14.76 11.42 2.96
C PRO A 47 15.47 12.10 4.13
N ALA A 48 15.75 13.39 4.03
CA ALA A 48 16.36 14.18 5.11
C ALA A 48 15.52 14.15 6.41
N ALA A 49 14.21 13.99 6.28
CA ALA A 49 13.26 13.83 7.39
C ALA A 49 13.61 12.66 8.33
N GLU A 50 14.10 11.54 7.79
CA GLU A 50 14.41 10.35 8.59
C GLU A 50 15.74 10.49 9.36
N LEU A 51 16.71 11.22 8.82
CA LEU A 51 17.94 11.57 9.56
C LEU A 51 17.64 12.47 10.77
N LEU A 52 16.66 13.36 10.60
CA LEU A 52 16.21 14.22 11.69
C LEU A 52 15.48 13.39 12.76
N HIS A 53 14.67 12.40 12.37
CA HIS A 53 13.99 11.49 13.29
C HIS A 53 14.99 10.76 14.20
N ASP A 54 16.04 10.17 13.63
CA ASP A 54 17.07 9.45 14.41
C ASP A 54 17.75 10.38 15.43
N SER A 55 18.04 11.62 15.03
CA SER A 55 18.62 12.65 15.90
C SER A 55 17.68 13.05 17.04
N ILE A 56 16.37 13.17 16.76
CA ILE A 56 15.36 13.45 17.77
C ILE A 56 15.25 12.29 18.77
N VAL A 57 15.18 11.05 18.29
CA VAL A 57 15.12 9.86 19.15
C VAL A 57 16.34 9.78 20.07
N ALA A 58 17.54 10.05 19.54
CA ALA A 58 18.75 10.08 20.33
C ALA A 58 18.68 11.15 21.43
N ALA A 59 18.26 12.37 21.11
CA ALA A 59 18.11 13.45 22.09
C ALA A 59 17.05 13.11 23.16
N MET A 60 15.92 12.53 22.76
CA MET A 60 14.85 12.12 23.70
C MET A 60 15.32 11.05 24.68
N ARG A 61 16.19 10.14 24.29
CA ARG A 61 16.81 9.13 25.17
C ARG A 61 17.66 9.76 26.27
N HIS A 62 18.18 10.96 26.01
CA HIS A 62 18.95 11.77 26.98
C HIS A 62 18.09 12.80 27.72
N GLY A 63 16.75 12.67 27.69
CA GLY A 63 15.82 13.53 28.40
C GLY A 63 15.35 14.76 27.65
N GLY A 64 15.68 14.89 26.36
CA GLY A 64 15.18 15.97 25.50
C GLY A 64 13.68 15.85 25.24
N ARG A 65 13.01 16.96 25.00
CA ARG A 65 11.58 17.01 24.61
C ARG A 65 11.47 17.10 23.10
N TYR A 66 10.53 16.35 22.49
CA TYR A 66 10.36 16.27 21.05
C TYR A 66 10.33 17.63 20.36
N TYR A 67 9.43 18.53 20.74
CA TYR A 67 9.23 19.81 20.06
C TYR A 67 10.39 20.79 20.24
N GLU A 68 11.04 20.79 21.39
CA GLU A 68 12.23 21.60 21.67
C GLU A 68 13.40 21.11 20.82
N THR A 69 13.63 19.79 20.81
CA THR A 69 14.67 19.15 20.01
C THR A 69 14.43 19.37 18.51
N PHE A 70 13.18 19.21 18.05
CA PHE A 70 12.81 19.48 16.67
C PHE A 70 13.15 20.92 16.26
N ARG A 71 12.73 21.90 17.08
CA ARG A 71 13.02 23.31 16.81
C ARG A 71 14.50 23.59 16.65
N ASP A 72 15.34 23.02 17.53
CA ASP A 72 16.77 23.29 17.53
C ASP A 72 17.47 22.62 16.33
N LEU A 73 17.08 21.40 15.96
CA LEU A 73 17.59 20.70 14.80
C LEU A 73 17.08 21.29 13.48
N ALA A 74 15.83 21.73 13.40
CA ALA A 74 15.26 22.33 12.19
C ALA A 74 15.93 23.65 11.79
N ARG A 75 16.59 24.37 12.75
CA ARG A 75 17.37 25.58 12.45
C ARG A 75 18.65 25.27 11.68
N THR A 76 19.21 24.08 11.84
CA THR A 76 20.47 23.65 11.22
C THR A 76 20.27 22.79 9.98
N ALA A 77 19.05 22.26 9.77
CA ALA A 77 18.67 21.40 8.66
C ALA A 77 17.52 22.03 7.86
N PRO A 78 17.80 22.94 6.90
CA PRO A 78 16.77 23.65 6.14
C PRO A 78 15.86 22.69 5.32
N ASP A 79 16.36 21.51 4.96
CA ASP A 79 15.61 20.48 4.20
C ASP A 79 14.70 19.62 5.11
N ALA A 80 14.57 19.96 6.40
CA ALA A 80 13.72 19.26 7.35
C ALA A 80 12.21 19.54 7.17
N GLY A 81 11.81 20.21 6.10
CA GLY A 81 10.41 20.57 5.82
C GLY A 81 9.46 19.37 5.89
N ASP A 82 9.86 18.24 5.32
CA ASP A 82 9.08 17.00 5.31
C ASP A 82 8.93 16.37 6.71
N ALA A 83 9.90 16.58 7.61
CA ALA A 83 9.84 16.07 8.98
C ALA A 83 8.78 16.78 9.84
N ARG A 84 8.30 17.98 9.44
CA ARG A 84 7.25 18.72 10.15
C ARG A 84 5.93 17.95 10.23
N THR A 85 5.68 17.06 9.32
CA THR A 85 4.45 16.28 9.29
C THR A 85 4.52 15.00 10.13
N LEU A 86 5.73 14.57 10.55
CA LEU A 86 5.93 13.33 11.31
C LEU A 86 5.58 13.53 12.79
N PRO A 87 4.54 12.87 13.33
CA PRO A 87 4.12 13.06 14.71
C PRO A 87 5.13 12.42 15.68
N PRO A 88 5.16 12.87 16.95
CA PRO A 88 6.08 12.39 17.98
C PRO A 88 5.87 10.93 18.39
N THR A 89 4.79 10.30 17.96
CA THR A 89 4.34 8.97 18.41
C THR A 89 5.43 7.92 18.27
N LEU A 90 6.00 7.77 17.07
CA LEU A 90 7.06 6.79 16.82
C LEU A 90 8.35 7.18 17.56
N ALA A 91 8.71 8.45 17.58
CA ALA A 91 9.90 8.91 18.29
C ALA A 91 9.79 8.64 19.80
N ALA A 92 8.62 8.88 20.42
CA ALA A 92 8.37 8.62 21.82
C ALA A 92 8.48 7.11 22.15
N VAL A 93 7.89 6.25 21.33
CA VAL A 93 7.99 4.79 21.49
C VAL A 93 9.44 4.32 21.31
N SER A 94 10.13 4.80 20.26
CA SER A 94 11.53 4.44 19.98
C SER A 94 12.50 4.94 21.05
N ALA A 95 12.22 6.08 21.68
CA ALA A 95 13.05 6.59 22.78
C ALA A 95 12.81 5.84 24.08
N ALA A 96 11.58 5.40 24.35
CA ALA A 96 11.22 4.66 25.57
C ALA A 96 11.67 3.20 25.55
N MET A 97 11.91 2.62 24.36
CA MET A 97 12.28 1.21 24.21
C MET A 97 13.76 1.04 23.89
N PRO A 98 14.43 0.00 24.44
CA PRO A 98 15.77 -0.37 23.99
C PRO A 98 15.73 -0.89 22.54
N ASN A 99 16.82 -0.70 21.79
CA ASN A 99 16.88 -1.07 20.38
C ASN A 99 16.52 -2.54 20.09
N TRP A 100 16.98 -3.46 20.94
CA TRP A 100 16.67 -4.88 20.77
C TRP A 100 15.17 -5.18 20.91
N ALA A 101 14.46 -4.47 21.79
CA ALA A 101 13.02 -4.65 21.96
C ALA A 101 12.24 -4.11 20.76
N MET A 102 12.70 -2.98 20.17
CA MET A 102 12.13 -2.45 18.93
C MET A 102 12.34 -3.45 17.77
N LEU A 103 13.54 -4.02 17.63
CA LEU A 103 13.82 -5.03 16.61
C LEU A 103 12.95 -6.29 16.78
N LEU A 104 12.76 -6.74 18.01
CA LEU A 104 11.87 -7.88 18.30
C LEU A 104 10.42 -7.54 17.94
N LEU A 105 9.94 -6.34 18.28
CA LEU A 105 8.60 -5.88 17.96
C LEU A 105 8.37 -5.84 16.43
N VAL A 106 9.30 -5.25 15.70
CA VAL A 106 9.23 -5.19 14.22
C VAL A 106 9.31 -6.58 13.62
N GLY A 107 10.25 -7.42 14.08
CA GLY A 107 10.40 -8.80 13.61
C GLY A 107 9.13 -9.63 13.87
N ALA A 108 8.54 -9.52 15.06
CA ALA A 108 7.29 -10.20 15.40
C ALA A 108 6.11 -9.69 14.52
N ALA A 109 6.05 -8.37 14.28
CA ALA A 109 5.03 -7.80 13.44
C ALA A 109 5.19 -8.24 11.98
N LEU A 110 6.40 -8.28 11.42
CA LEU A 110 6.67 -8.79 10.07
C LEU A 110 6.32 -10.28 9.95
N ALA A 111 6.72 -11.10 10.91
CA ALA A 111 6.37 -12.53 10.94
C ALA A 111 4.86 -12.74 11.06
N GLY A 112 4.19 -11.95 11.89
CA GLY A 112 2.73 -11.95 12.01
C GLY A 112 2.04 -11.56 10.71
N LEU A 113 2.57 -10.60 9.95
CA LEU A 113 2.04 -10.23 8.64
C LEU A 113 2.10 -11.41 7.66
N VAL A 114 3.21 -12.13 7.62
CA VAL A 114 3.35 -13.35 6.82
C VAL A 114 2.31 -14.38 7.25
N ALA A 115 2.17 -14.64 8.55
CA ALA A 115 1.22 -15.61 9.07
C ALA A 115 -0.24 -15.26 8.70
N VAL A 116 -0.64 -14.01 8.91
CA VAL A 116 -1.98 -13.50 8.54
C VAL A 116 -2.20 -13.59 7.03
N GLY A 117 -1.20 -13.18 6.24
CA GLY A 117 -1.28 -13.21 4.79
C GLY A 117 -1.38 -14.65 4.25
N VAL A 118 -0.58 -15.58 4.77
CA VAL A 118 -0.68 -17.01 4.42
C VAL A 118 -2.08 -17.52 4.72
N GLN A 119 -2.60 -17.33 5.95
CA GLN A 119 -3.95 -17.76 6.32
C GLN A 119 -5.04 -17.14 5.43
N ARG A 120 -4.83 -15.95 4.92
CA ARG A 120 -5.80 -15.21 4.11
C ARG A 120 -5.77 -15.56 2.64
N LEU A 121 -4.57 -15.79 2.09
CA LEU A 121 -4.36 -15.94 0.66
C LEU A 121 -4.29 -17.39 0.18
N THR A 122 -3.69 -18.31 0.95
CA THR A 122 -3.54 -19.72 0.53
C THR A 122 -4.85 -20.43 0.22
N PRO A 123 -5.98 -20.18 0.91
CA PRO A 123 -7.25 -20.83 0.58
C PRO A 123 -7.81 -20.44 -0.81
N LEU A 124 -7.27 -19.38 -1.42
CA LEU A 124 -7.68 -18.94 -2.76
C LEU A 124 -7.06 -19.80 -3.89
N PHE A 125 -6.06 -20.62 -3.57
CA PHE A 125 -5.32 -21.44 -4.53
C PHE A 125 -5.74 -22.91 -4.46
N ALA A 126 -5.93 -23.54 -5.63
CA ALA A 126 -6.38 -24.91 -5.75
C ALA A 126 -5.29 -25.94 -5.41
N GLY A 127 -4.02 -25.61 -5.56
CA GLY A 127 -2.91 -26.54 -5.41
C GLY A 127 -1.73 -25.95 -4.63
N VAL A 128 -0.88 -26.86 -4.13
CA VAL A 128 0.31 -26.52 -3.32
C VAL A 128 1.24 -25.53 -4.04
N ALA A 129 1.43 -25.69 -5.36
CA ALA A 129 2.29 -24.78 -6.14
C ALA A 129 1.82 -23.31 -6.05
N GLY A 130 0.52 -23.05 -6.19
CA GLY A 130 -0.04 -21.71 -6.05
C GLY A 130 0.06 -21.18 -4.62
N GLN A 131 -0.15 -22.03 -3.63
CA GLN A 131 -0.01 -21.68 -2.21
C GLN A 131 1.43 -21.31 -1.86
N VAL A 132 2.41 -22.09 -2.32
CA VAL A 132 3.84 -21.80 -2.12
C VAL A 132 4.24 -20.52 -2.82
N LEU A 133 3.80 -20.31 -4.07
CA LEU A 133 4.06 -19.08 -4.80
C LEU A 133 3.50 -17.86 -4.04
N ALA A 134 2.26 -17.93 -3.57
CA ALA A 134 1.64 -16.85 -2.80
C ALA A 134 2.39 -16.58 -1.49
N ALA A 135 2.84 -17.62 -0.79
CA ALA A 135 3.62 -17.49 0.44
C ALA A 135 4.99 -16.84 0.18
N LEU A 136 5.71 -17.26 -0.87
CA LEU A 136 7.00 -16.66 -1.25
C LEU A 136 6.86 -15.19 -1.62
N LEU A 137 5.84 -14.84 -2.41
CA LEU A 137 5.58 -13.46 -2.80
C LEU A 137 5.13 -12.60 -1.60
N LEU A 138 4.41 -13.18 -0.65
CA LEU A 138 4.08 -12.50 0.60
C LEU A 138 5.33 -12.24 1.46
N VAL A 139 6.23 -13.21 1.56
CA VAL A 139 7.53 -13.01 2.23
C VAL A 139 8.33 -11.91 1.52
N ALA A 140 8.35 -11.90 0.19
CA ALA A 140 9.02 -10.84 -0.58
C ALA A 140 8.42 -9.45 -0.32
N GLY A 141 7.08 -9.33 -0.30
CA GLY A 141 6.40 -8.07 0.06
C GLY A 141 6.66 -7.64 1.51
N THR A 142 6.75 -8.60 2.44
CA THR A 142 7.09 -8.32 3.83
C THR A 142 8.55 -7.89 3.98
N ALA A 143 9.48 -8.51 3.23
CA ALA A 143 10.88 -8.10 3.19
C ALA A 143 11.03 -6.68 2.61
N ALA A 144 10.24 -6.32 1.61
CA ALA A 144 10.20 -4.95 1.08
C ALA A 144 9.82 -3.92 2.16
N VAL A 145 8.85 -4.24 3.01
CA VAL A 145 8.49 -3.38 4.17
C VAL A 145 9.60 -3.34 5.21
N ALA A 146 10.32 -4.44 5.45
CA ALA A 146 11.47 -4.44 6.36
C ALA A 146 12.58 -3.50 5.86
N LEU A 147 12.88 -3.53 4.57
CA LEU A 147 13.84 -2.61 3.94
C LEU A 147 13.35 -1.15 3.98
N LEU A 148 12.05 -0.94 3.75
CA LEU A 148 11.44 0.39 3.87
C LEU A 148 11.54 0.91 5.31
N TRP A 149 11.27 0.05 6.32
CA TRP A 149 11.40 0.43 7.73
C TRP A 149 12.82 0.83 8.12
N GLU A 150 13.83 0.16 7.58
CA GLU A 150 15.23 0.51 7.80
C GLU A 150 15.61 1.88 7.23
N GLN A 151 14.98 2.26 6.11
CA GLN A 151 15.25 3.53 5.42
C GLN A 151 14.34 4.66 5.90
N ALA A 152 13.09 4.37 6.20
CA ALA A 152 12.03 5.30 6.56
C ALA A 152 11.08 4.65 7.58
N PRO A 153 11.41 4.66 8.89
CA PRO A 153 10.67 3.95 9.93
C PRO A 153 9.17 4.29 9.99
N HIS A 154 8.79 5.57 9.79
CA HIS A 154 7.37 5.96 9.78
C HIS A 154 6.64 5.31 8.61
N ALA A 155 7.17 5.41 7.40
CA ALA A 155 6.59 4.79 6.20
C ALA A 155 6.57 3.26 6.31
N GLY A 156 7.60 2.64 6.90
CA GLY A 156 7.65 1.21 7.17
C GLY A 156 6.54 0.74 8.10
N TRP A 157 6.32 1.44 9.23
CA TRP A 157 5.20 1.15 10.14
C TRP A 157 3.86 1.44 9.49
N GLY A 158 3.73 2.56 8.75
CA GLY A 158 2.54 2.89 7.99
C GLY A 158 2.14 1.79 7.02
N ALA A 159 3.09 1.32 6.19
CA ALA A 159 2.88 0.24 5.22
C ALA A 159 2.57 -1.11 5.90
N LEU A 160 3.26 -1.45 6.99
CA LEU A 160 3.04 -2.67 7.75
C LEU A 160 1.61 -2.72 8.31
N LEU A 161 1.20 -1.67 9.02
CA LEU A 161 -0.13 -1.59 9.64
C LEU A 161 -1.24 -1.44 8.60
N ALA A 162 -0.99 -0.76 7.48
CA ALA A 162 -1.90 -0.70 6.34
C ALA A 162 -2.14 -2.09 5.74
N ALA A 163 -1.09 -2.89 5.55
CA ALA A 163 -1.20 -4.26 5.06
C ALA A 163 -2.00 -5.15 6.02
N TYR A 164 -1.75 -5.05 7.32
CA TYR A 164 -2.57 -5.73 8.34
C TYR A 164 -4.04 -5.29 8.28
N ALA A 165 -4.31 -3.99 8.20
CA ALA A 165 -5.66 -3.46 8.13
C ALA A 165 -6.42 -4.03 6.93
N VAL A 166 -5.76 -4.15 5.76
CA VAL A 166 -6.37 -4.73 4.56
C VAL A 166 -6.57 -6.24 4.69
N LEU A 167 -5.56 -6.99 5.15
CA LEU A 167 -5.61 -8.46 5.22
C LEU A 167 -6.54 -8.98 6.32
N LEU A 168 -6.61 -8.31 7.46
CA LEU A 168 -7.47 -8.72 8.58
C LEU A 168 -8.92 -8.29 8.41
N ARG A 169 -9.19 -7.34 7.53
CA ARG A 169 -10.57 -6.88 7.30
C ARG A 169 -11.47 -8.00 6.80
N ARG A 170 -12.57 -8.20 7.49
CA ARG A 170 -13.70 -9.09 7.12
C ARG A 170 -15.00 -8.32 7.27
N ALA A 171 -16.02 -8.66 6.45
CA ALA A 171 -17.29 -7.94 6.45
C ALA A 171 -17.94 -7.83 7.85
N GLU A 172 -17.82 -8.89 8.66
CA GLU A 172 -18.42 -8.95 10.00
C GLU A 172 -17.44 -8.60 11.13
N ARG A 173 -16.14 -8.49 10.85
CA ARG A 173 -15.06 -8.27 11.84
C ARG A 173 -14.06 -7.24 11.32
N TRP A 174 -14.52 -6.04 11.09
CA TRP A 174 -13.70 -4.93 10.58
C TRP A 174 -13.06 -4.09 11.69
N GLY A 175 -13.53 -4.19 12.94
CA GLY A 175 -13.07 -3.32 14.03
C GLY A 175 -11.57 -3.38 14.29
N THR A 176 -10.96 -4.59 14.35
CA THR A 176 -9.51 -4.74 14.46
C THR A 176 -8.77 -4.10 13.28
N ALA A 177 -9.30 -4.26 12.07
CA ALA A 177 -8.71 -3.66 10.89
C ALA A 177 -8.77 -2.11 10.95
N ALA A 178 -9.88 -1.55 11.41
CA ALA A 178 -10.03 -0.10 11.59
C ALA A 178 -9.09 0.44 12.70
N ALA A 179 -8.93 -0.30 13.79
CA ALA A 179 -7.97 0.05 14.85
C ALA A 179 -6.52 0.06 14.34
N LEU A 180 -6.13 -0.91 13.49
CA LEU A 180 -4.81 -0.94 12.87
C LEU A 180 -4.63 0.18 11.85
N GLY A 181 -5.67 0.53 11.08
CA GLY A 181 -5.65 1.70 10.20
C GLY A 181 -5.52 3.02 10.97
N CYS A 182 -6.17 3.12 12.14
CA CYS A 182 -6.00 4.24 13.06
C CYS A 182 -4.56 4.31 13.60
N ALA A 183 -4.01 3.20 14.08
CA ALA A 183 -2.63 3.13 14.56
C ALA A 183 -1.63 3.51 13.47
N ALA A 184 -1.84 3.06 12.23
CA ALA A 184 -1.05 3.48 11.09
C ALA A 184 -1.07 5.00 10.91
N ALA A 185 -2.25 5.62 10.93
CA ALA A 185 -2.44 7.06 10.73
C ALA A 185 -1.85 7.92 11.88
N VAL A 186 -1.79 7.38 13.10
CA VAL A 186 -1.17 8.04 14.25
C VAL A 186 0.36 8.00 14.20
N ILE A 187 0.93 7.00 13.52
CA ILE A 187 2.39 6.86 13.35
C ILE A 187 2.85 7.57 12.07
N ASP A 188 2.18 7.33 10.97
CA ASP A 188 2.48 7.90 9.65
C ASP A 188 1.25 8.64 9.13
N PRO A 189 1.26 9.97 9.04
CA PRO A 189 0.12 10.74 8.55
C PRO A 189 -0.31 10.40 7.12
N ALA A 190 0.60 9.91 6.28
CA ALA A 190 0.25 9.40 4.96
C ALA A 190 -0.76 8.24 5.05
N ALA A 191 -0.72 7.46 6.14
CA ALA A 191 -1.65 6.36 6.38
C ALA A 191 -3.08 6.79 6.73
N LEU A 192 -3.39 8.10 6.89
CA LEU A 192 -4.77 8.62 6.91
C LEU A 192 -5.55 8.20 5.65
N LEU A 193 -4.84 7.94 4.58
CA LEU A 193 -5.43 7.44 3.34
C LEU A 193 -6.07 6.06 3.51
N VAL A 194 -5.56 5.21 4.41
CA VAL A 194 -6.10 3.86 4.66
C VAL A 194 -7.54 3.93 5.17
N PRO A 195 -7.84 4.59 6.31
CA PRO A 195 -9.21 4.71 6.77
C PRO A 195 -10.09 5.51 5.79
N ALA A 196 -9.56 6.50 5.07
CA ALA A 196 -10.32 7.26 4.08
C ALA A 196 -10.79 6.36 2.92
N VAL A 197 -9.89 5.59 2.31
CA VAL A 197 -10.21 4.63 1.22
C VAL A 197 -11.16 3.55 1.72
N MET A 198 -10.93 3.01 2.91
CA MET A 198 -11.77 1.96 3.48
C MET A 198 -13.17 2.47 3.82
N ALA A 199 -13.31 3.70 4.34
CA ALA A 199 -14.61 4.34 4.58
C ALA A 199 -15.37 4.53 3.28
N ALA A 200 -14.73 5.07 2.24
CA ALA A 200 -15.35 5.27 0.93
C ALA A 200 -15.85 3.95 0.33
N LEU A 201 -15.04 2.88 0.39
CA LEU A 201 -15.43 1.56 -0.10
C LEU A 201 -16.52 0.91 0.75
N ALA A 202 -16.52 1.12 2.08
CA ALA A 202 -17.58 0.64 2.95
C ALA A 202 -18.92 1.36 2.67
N LEU A 203 -18.89 2.66 2.39
CA LEU A 203 -20.07 3.42 1.94
C LEU A 203 -20.56 2.90 0.58
N HIS A 204 -19.67 2.66 -0.36
CA HIS A 204 -20.01 2.09 -1.68
C HIS A 204 -20.64 0.70 -1.56
N ASP A 205 -20.15 -0.12 -0.62
CA ASP A 205 -20.68 -1.47 -0.35
C ASP A 205 -21.99 -1.44 0.49
N GLY A 206 -22.45 -0.26 0.93
CA GLY A 206 -23.67 -0.10 1.74
C GLY A 206 -23.50 -0.51 3.21
N THR A 207 -22.25 -0.62 3.72
CA THR A 207 -21.95 -1.06 5.11
C THR A 207 -21.72 0.13 6.04
N ALA A 208 -22.80 0.85 6.40
CA ALA A 208 -22.71 2.11 7.16
C ALA A 208 -21.97 1.98 8.50
N ARG A 209 -22.15 0.89 9.24
CA ARG A 209 -21.46 0.67 10.53
C ARG A 209 -19.95 0.55 10.34
N GLU A 210 -19.51 -0.16 9.31
CA GLU A 210 -18.10 -0.27 8.97
C GLU A 210 -17.54 1.09 8.55
N ALA A 211 -18.28 1.84 7.70
CA ALA A 211 -17.90 3.17 7.28
C ALA A 211 -17.71 4.12 8.45
N LEU A 212 -18.63 4.12 9.42
CA LEU A 212 -18.49 4.93 10.64
C LEU A 212 -17.25 4.56 11.46
N GLY A 213 -16.91 3.27 11.56
CA GLY A 213 -15.68 2.85 12.22
C GLY A 213 -14.42 3.36 11.54
N TRP A 214 -14.36 3.32 10.21
CA TRP A 214 -13.26 3.88 9.45
C TRP A 214 -13.19 5.41 9.51
N LEU A 215 -14.35 6.10 9.51
CA LEU A 215 -14.43 7.55 9.71
C LEU A 215 -13.97 7.95 11.11
N ALA A 216 -14.30 7.17 12.14
CA ALA A 216 -13.78 7.40 13.49
C ALA A 216 -12.24 7.24 13.54
N ALA A 217 -11.67 6.22 12.88
CA ALA A 217 -10.23 6.04 12.75
C ALA A 217 -9.58 7.24 12.03
N LEU A 218 -10.21 7.72 10.95
CA LEU A 218 -9.77 8.90 10.20
C LEU A 218 -9.81 10.16 11.09
N ALA A 219 -10.88 10.36 11.85
CA ALA A 219 -11.03 11.49 12.74
C ALA A 219 -9.97 11.50 13.85
N VAL A 220 -9.69 10.36 14.47
CA VAL A 220 -8.64 10.24 15.50
C VAL A 220 -7.26 10.54 14.92
N GLY A 221 -6.89 9.90 13.79
CA GLY A 221 -5.61 10.16 13.14
C GLY A 221 -5.47 11.62 12.68
N GLY A 222 -6.54 12.19 12.12
CA GLY A 222 -6.58 13.59 11.72
C GLY A 222 -6.47 14.56 12.89
N ALA A 223 -7.10 14.25 14.03
CA ALA A 223 -6.97 15.05 15.25
C ALA A 223 -5.53 15.02 15.79
N VAL A 224 -4.90 13.85 15.82
CA VAL A 224 -3.48 13.71 16.24
C VAL A 224 -2.57 14.54 15.33
N LEU A 225 -2.74 14.43 14.01
CA LEU A 225 -1.97 15.24 13.07
C LEU A 225 -2.25 16.75 13.26
N GLY A 226 -3.51 17.16 13.41
CA GLY A 226 -3.88 18.56 13.63
C GLY A 226 -3.25 19.14 14.90
N CYS A 227 -3.32 18.42 16.03
CA CYS A 227 -2.66 18.81 17.26
C CYS A 227 -1.13 18.88 17.12
N HIS A 228 -0.54 17.93 16.38
CA HIS A 228 0.89 17.92 16.11
C HIS A 228 1.32 19.14 15.28
N LEU A 229 0.62 19.43 14.17
CA LEU A 229 0.93 20.59 13.32
C LEU A 229 0.77 21.90 14.09
N TRP A 230 -0.28 22.03 14.88
CA TRP A 230 -0.47 23.19 15.76
C TRP A 230 0.70 23.37 16.74
N ALA A 231 1.18 22.29 17.34
CA ALA A 231 2.30 22.34 18.29
C ALA A 231 3.64 22.66 17.57
N ILE A 232 3.86 22.14 16.35
CA ILE A 232 5.02 22.44 15.53
C ILE A 232 5.04 23.91 15.13
N ASP A 233 3.92 24.45 14.67
CA ASP A 233 3.82 25.85 14.22
C ASP A 233 4.08 26.84 15.37
N ALA A 234 3.83 26.45 16.61
CA ALA A 234 4.14 27.24 17.78
C ALA A 234 5.65 27.34 18.10
N VAL A 235 6.46 26.39 17.63
CA VAL A 235 7.88 26.28 18.02
C VAL A 235 8.88 26.37 16.86
N ALA A 236 8.47 26.00 15.66
CA ALA A 236 9.35 25.96 14.48
C ALA A 236 9.29 27.24 13.64
N PRO A 237 10.35 27.59 12.89
CA PRO A 237 10.29 28.65 11.89
C PRO A 237 9.12 28.43 10.92
N PRO A 238 8.52 29.49 10.35
CA PRO A 238 7.46 29.32 9.35
C PRO A 238 7.96 28.44 8.22
N ALA A 239 7.09 27.51 7.79
CA ALA A 239 7.38 26.68 6.63
C ALA A 239 7.52 27.59 5.39
N PRO A 240 8.48 27.35 4.48
CA PRO A 240 8.42 27.96 3.17
C PRO A 240 7.05 27.60 2.58
N GLU A 241 6.41 28.56 1.92
CA GLU A 241 5.08 28.39 1.35
C GLU A 241 4.97 27.03 0.63
N ALA A 242 4.19 26.13 1.22
CA ALA A 242 3.99 24.80 0.63
C ALA A 242 3.28 25.01 -0.70
N VAL A 243 3.94 24.69 -1.80
CA VAL A 243 3.32 24.63 -3.12
C VAL A 243 2.29 23.50 -3.07
N LEU A 244 1.06 23.85 -2.76
CA LEU A 244 -0.08 22.95 -2.50
C LEU A 244 -0.50 22.08 -3.70
N LEU A 245 0.18 22.17 -4.85
CA LEU A 245 -0.17 21.45 -6.07
C LEU A 245 1.07 21.12 -6.89
N SER A 246 1.95 20.26 -6.37
CA SER A 246 2.92 19.59 -7.23
C SER A 246 2.28 18.31 -7.80
N ILE A 247 1.95 18.33 -9.09
CA ILE A 247 1.62 17.11 -9.82
C ILE A 247 2.94 16.42 -10.15
N ALA A 248 3.35 15.47 -9.32
CA ALA A 248 4.54 14.68 -9.60
C ALA A 248 4.23 13.16 -9.67
N PRO A 249 3.36 12.71 -10.61
CA PRO A 249 3.02 11.30 -10.76
C PRO A 249 4.24 10.38 -10.98
N PRO A 250 5.29 10.77 -11.73
CA PRO A 250 6.44 9.91 -11.94
C PRO A 250 7.20 9.57 -10.66
N SER A 251 7.36 10.54 -9.75
CA SER A 251 8.07 10.32 -8.48
C SER A 251 7.30 9.43 -7.50
N ALA A 252 5.98 9.57 -7.45
CA ALA A 252 5.10 8.71 -6.65
C ALA A 252 5.19 7.24 -7.09
N LEU A 253 5.13 7.02 -8.40
CA LEU A 253 5.27 5.68 -8.97
C LEU A 253 6.66 5.10 -8.70
N ALA A 254 7.72 5.89 -8.87
CA ALA A 254 9.09 5.46 -8.58
C ALA A 254 9.28 5.09 -7.09
N ARG A 255 8.68 5.85 -6.15
CA ARG A 255 8.68 5.51 -4.72
C ARG A 255 7.96 4.19 -4.43
N LEU A 256 6.76 3.99 -5.00
CA LEU A 256 6.02 2.73 -4.85
C LEU A 256 6.82 1.55 -5.38
N LEU A 257 7.44 1.69 -6.55
CA LEU A 257 8.25 0.64 -7.17
C LEU A 257 9.48 0.31 -6.32
N GLY A 258 10.21 1.33 -5.87
CA GLY A 258 11.37 1.17 -4.99
C GLY A 258 11.00 0.52 -3.66
N ALA A 259 9.87 0.91 -3.05
CA ALA A 259 9.42 0.36 -1.79
C ALA A 259 8.80 -1.04 -1.94
N GLY A 260 8.05 -1.32 -3.00
CA GLY A 260 7.30 -2.57 -3.17
C GLY A 260 8.08 -3.68 -3.88
N LEU A 261 9.08 -3.32 -4.68
CA LEU A 261 9.89 -4.24 -5.51
C LEU A 261 11.37 -3.83 -5.48
N PRO A 262 12.01 -3.79 -4.30
CA PRO A 262 13.36 -3.31 -4.12
C PRO A 262 14.35 -4.14 -4.97
N GLY A 263 15.32 -3.45 -5.58
CA GLY A 263 16.34 -4.07 -6.42
C GLY A 263 15.91 -4.44 -7.85
N ALA A 264 14.64 -4.27 -8.21
CA ALA A 264 14.20 -4.44 -9.59
C ALA A 264 14.48 -3.18 -10.40
N ALA A 265 14.96 -3.36 -11.64
CA ALA A 265 15.08 -2.23 -12.57
C ALA A 265 13.72 -1.53 -12.76
N PRO A 266 13.64 -0.19 -12.87
CA PRO A 266 12.38 0.56 -12.84
C PRO A 266 11.35 0.08 -13.86
N GLY A 267 11.76 -0.21 -15.10
CA GLY A 267 10.87 -0.74 -16.12
C GLY A 267 10.30 -2.12 -15.76
N LEU A 268 11.15 -3.02 -15.22
CA LEU A 268 10.69 -4.34 -14.75
C LEU A 268 9.75 -4.20 -13.56
N ALA A 269 10.09 -3.35 -12.59
CA ALA A 269 9.25 -3.09 -11.42
C ALA A 269 7.87 -2.57 -11.82
N ALA A 270 7.79 -1.67 -12.79
CA ALA A 270 6.52 -1.15 -13.30
C ALA A 270 5.68 -2.23 -14.00
N VAL A 271 6.30 -3.09 -14.80
CA VAL A 271 5.64 -4.28 -15.38
C VAL A 271 5.07 -5.17 -14.30
N LEU A 272 5.89 -5.50 -13.29
CA LEU A 272 5.47 -6.34 -12.16
C LEU A 272 4.33 -5.68 -11.36
N LEU A 273 4.39 -4.38 -11.11
CA LEU A 273 3.31 -3.65 -10.46
C LEU A 273 2.00 -3.74 -11.24
N MET A 274 2.04 -3.56 -12.56
CA MET A 274 0.84 -3.68 -13.38
C MET A 274 0.25 -5.09 -13.33
N LEU A 275 1.10 -6.11 -13.39
CA LEU A 275 0.67 -7.50 -13.26
C LEU A 275 0.10 -7.77 -11.85
N ALA A 276 0.71 -7.22 -10.81
CA ALA A 276 0.21 -7.32 -9.44
C ALA A 276 -1.16 -6.65 -9.28
N LEU A 277 -1.34 -5.45 -9.82
CA LEU A 277 -2.63 -4.75 -9.81
C LEU A 277 -3.71 -5.51 -10.59
N LEU A 278 -3.35 -6.05 -11.75
CA LEU A 278 -4.25 -6.93 -12.52
C LEU A 278 -4.66 -8.15 -11.68
N GLY A 279 -3.69 -8.80 -11.04
CA GLY A 279 -3.95 -9.93 -10.15
C GLY A 279 -4.92 -9.56 -9.02
N TRP A 280 -4.65 -8.48 -8.30
CA TRP A 280 -5.55 -8.00 -7.25
C TRP A 280 -6.94 -7.64 -7.77
N ALA A 281 -7.04 -6.99 -8.92
CA ALA A 281 -8.33 -6.58 -9.50
C ALA A 281 -9.26 -7.77 -9.77
N THR A 282 -8.73 -8.98 -9.91
CA THR A 282 -9.50 -10.20 -10.20
C THR A 282 -10.11 -10.85 -8.97
N LEU A 283 -9.64 -10.52 -7.79
CA LEU A 283 -10.10 -11.10 -6.53
C LEU A 283 -11.48 -10.58 -6.10
N PRO A 284 -12.14 -11.28 -5.16
CA PRO A 284 -13.44 -10.84 -4.62
C PRO A 284 -13.41 -9.41 -4.07
N ARG A 285 -14.57 -8.73 -4.10
CA ARG A 285 -14.74 -7.35 -3.61
C ARG A 285 -14.24 -7.11 -2.19
N ALA A 286 -14.19 -8.15 -1.38
CA ALA A 286 -13.75 -8.06 0.01
C ALA A 286 -12.27 -7.70 0.17
N LEU A 287 -11.40 -8.00 -0.80
CA LEU A 287 -9.95 -7.84 -0.70
C LEU A 287 -9.36 -7.08 -1.90
N GLY A 288 -9.48 -7.64 -3.11
CA GLY A 288 -8.73 -7.14 -4.28
C GLY A 288 -8.98 -5.67 -4.61
N PRO A 289 -10.23 -5.21 -4.78
CA PRO A 289 -10.51 -3.80 -5.08
C PRO A 289 -10.01 -2.83 -4.00
N ARG A 290 -9.90 -3.26 -2.74
CA ARG A 290 -9.37 -2.45 -1.64
C ARG A 290 -7.87 -2.22 -1.78
N VAL A 291 -7.12 -3.27 -2.15
CA VAL A 291 -5.69 -3.14 -2.45
C VAL A 291 -5.48 -2.23 -3.65
N VAL A 292 -6.21 -2.45 -4.74
CA VAL A 292 -6.11 -1.62 -5.95
C VAL A 292 -6.44 -0.16 -5.63
N ALA A 293 -7.54 0.09 -4.89
CA ALA A 293 -7.93 1.45 -4.51
C ALA A 293 -6.87 2.12 -3.62
N LEU A 294 -6.27 1.38 -2.67
CA LEU A 294 -5.21 1.91 -1.82
C LEU A 294 -3.96 2.27 -2.63
N VAL A 295 -3.55 1.42 -3.57
CA VAL A 295 -2.42 1.71 -4.48
C VAL A 295 -2.69 2.96 -5.31
N LEU A 296 -3.84 3.01 -5.98
CA LEU A 296 -4.20 4.13 -6.86
C LEU A 296 -4.35 5.44 -6.08
N ALA A 297 -5.01 5.39 -4.92
CA ALA A 297 -5.15 6.55 -4.05
C ALA A 297 -3.80 6.99 -3.46
N GLY A 298 -2.94 6.03 -3.09
CA GLY A 298 -1.59 6.29 -2.60
C GLY A 298 -0.75 7.02 -3.64
N VAL A 299 -0.71 6.53 -4.87
CA VAL A 299 0.01 7.18 -5.97
C VAL A 299 -0.59 8.55 -6.31
N ALA A 300 -1.94 8.67 -6.30
CA ALA A 300 -2.62 9.93 -6.61
C ALA A 300 -2.42 11.01 -5.53
N ALA A 301 -2.33 10.63 -4.26
CA ALA A 301 -2.17 11.56 -3.14
C ALA A 301 -0.70 11.89 -2.83
N ASP A 302 0.24 11.06 -3.30
CA ASP A 302 1.65 11.16 -2.97
C ASP A 302 2.26 12.50 -3.40
N GLY A 303 3.00 13.13 -2.49
CA GLY A 303 3.65 14.41 -2.74
C GLY A 303 2.71 15.62 -2.89
N ARG A 304 1.38 15.45 -2.72
CA ARG A 304 0.43 16.58 -2.74
C ARG A 304 0.47 17.41 -1.46
N VAL A 305 0.88 16.79 -0.37
CA VAL A 305 1.18 17.45 0.89
C VAL A 305 2.64 17.18 1.18
N ALA A 306 3.41 18.23 1.46
CA ALA A 306 4.84 18.11 1.75
C ALA A 306 5.08 17.08 2.86
N GLY A 307 6.03 16.17 2.68
CA GLY A 307 6.39 15.14 3.64
C GLY A 307 5.44 13.92 3.71
N LEU A 308 4.34 13.88 2.94
CA LEU A 308 3.46 12.71 2.93
C LEU A 308 3.77 11.80 1.73
N HIS A 309 4.33 10.63 2.01
CA HIS A 309 4.72 9.62 1.00
C HIS A 309 3.74 8.46 0.97
N SER A 310 2.50 8.74 0.56
CA SER A 310 1.39 7.78 0.59
C SER A 310 1.50 6.63 -0.41
N ALA A 311 2.35 6.74 -1.43
CA ALA A 311 2.57 5.67 -2.40
C ALA A 311 3.16 4.41 -1.75
N THR A 312 3.98 4.54 -0.70
CA THR A 312 4.63 3.42 -0.02
C THR A 312 3.69 2.55 0.82
N LEU A 313 2.49 3.04 1.18
CA LEU A 313 1.52 2.34 2.04
C LEU A 313 1.13 0.95 1.54
N ALA A 314 1.18 0.72 0.24
CA ALA A 314 0.83 -0.57 -0.35
C ALA A 314 2.05 -1.49 -0.60
N ALA A 315 3.27 -1.12 -0.19
CA ALA A 315 4.50 -1.84 -0.49
C ALA A 315 4.41 -3.36 -0.19
N ALA A 316 3.91 -3.75 0.99
CA ALA A 316 3.74 -5.14 1.38
C ALA A 316 2.79 -5.94 0.46
N LEU A 317 1.87 -5.25 -0.21
CA LEU A 317 0.79 -5.86 -0.98
C LEU A 317 1.09 -5.94 -2.48
N VAL A 318 2.18 -5.31 -2.95
CA VAL A 318 2.55 -5.34 -4.38
C VAL A 318 2.91 -6.75 -4.81
N ALA A 319 3.94 -7.35 -4.22
CA ALA A 319 4.43 -8.65 -4.64
C ALA A 319 3.37 -9.77 -4.57
N PRO A 320 2.55 -9.92 -3.50
CA PRO A 320 1.52 -10.95 -3.43
C PRO A 320 0.50 -10.91 -4.57
N GLY A 321 0.24 -9.74 -5.16
CA GLY A 321 -0.64 -9.59 -6.32
C GLY A 321 -0.20 -10.39 -7.54
N LEU A 322 1.10 -10.61 -7.69
CA LEU A 322 1.66 -11.37 -8.80
C LEU A 322 1.21 -12.84 -8.79
N ALA A 323 0.89 -13.43 -7.64
CA ALA A 323 0.41 -14.80 -7.56
C ALA A 323 -0.92 -15.01 -8.30
N PHE A 324 -1.72 -13.96 -8.45
CA PHE A 324 -3.03 -13.99 -9.11
C PHE A 324 -2.96 -13.61 -10.60
N ALA A 325 -1.84 -13.03 -11.04
CA ALA A 325 -1.67 -12.53 -12.42
C ALA A 325 -1.80 -13.62 -13.50
N PRO A 326 -1.28 -14.86 -13.35
CA PRO A 326 -1.39 -15.90 -14.37
C PRO A 326 -2.85 -16.21 -14.74
N ASP A 327 -3.72 -16.40 -13.75
CA ASP A 327 -5.14 -16.66 -13.99
C ASP A 327 -5.87 -15.44 -14.58
N ALA A 328 -5.49 -14.24 -14.13
CA ALA A 328 -6.01 -12.99 -14.67
C ALA A 328 -5.72 -12.83 -16.16
N ILE A 329 -4.47 -13.05 -16.55
CA ILE A 329 -4.03 -12.98 -17.95
C ILE A 329 -4.70 -14.07 -18.77
N ALA A 330 -4.72 -15.30 -18.28
CA ALA A 330 -5.36 -16.41 -18.97
C ALA A 330 -6.84 -16.15 -19.26
N ASP A 331 -7.58 -15.58 -18.29
CA ASP A 331 -8.97 -15.25 -18.47
C ASP A 331 -9.19 -14.08 -19.46
N LEU A 332 -8.31 -13.06 -19.44
CA LEU A 332 -8.34 -11.96 -20.41
C LEU A 332 -8.06 -12.46 -21.83
N LEU A 333 -7.00 -13.26 -22.00
CA LEU A 333 -6.61 -13.80 -23.30
C LEU A 333 -7.66 -14.76 -23.86
N ARG A 334 -8.39 -15.48 -23.02
CA ARG A 334 -9.50 -16.33 -23.45
C ARG A 334 -10.72 -15.53 -23.89
N ARG A 335 -10.93 -14.32 -23.34
CA ARG A 335 -12.08 -13.45 -23.63
C ARG A 335 -11.86 -12.50 -24.78
N ALA A 336 -10.64 -12.01 -24.98
CA ALA A 336 -10.31 -11.01 -26.01
C ALA A 336 -10.50 -11.52 -27.45
N PRO A 337 -10.10 -12.78 -27.84
CA PRO A 337 -10.36 -13.29 -29.17
C PRO A 337 -11.83 -13.68 -29.32
N GLY A 338 -12.50 -13.13 -30.31
CA GLY A 338 -13.86 -13.53 -30.67
C GLY A 338 -13.84 -14.96 -31.25
N ARG A 339 -14.12 -15.98 -30.46
CA ARG A 339 -14.51 -17.27 -31.03
C ARG A 339 -15.78 -17.06 -31.85
N ARG A 340 -15.69 -17.17 -33.17
CA ARG A 340 -16.87 -17.31 -34.04
C ARG A 340 -17.65 -18.52 -33.56
N ARG A 341 -18.84 -18.30 -33.03
CA ARG A 341 -19.78 -19.39 -32.71
C ARG A 341 -20.24 -19.90 -34.07
N ILE A 342 -19.72 -21.04 -34.52
CA ILE A 342 -20.28 -21.76 -35.66
C ILE A 342 -21.56 -22.43 -35.12
N THR A 343 -22.69 -21.79 -35.40
CA THR A 343 -24.01 -22.40 -35.13
C THR A 343 -24.25 -23.39 -36.28
N VAL A 344 -24.04 -24.69 -36.04
CA VAL A 344 -24.41 -25.71 -36.98
C VAL A 344 -25.93 -25.93 -36.83
N THR A 345 -26.71 -25.32 -37.72
CA THR A 345 -28.14 -25.60 -37.83
C THR A 345 -28.28 -26.91 -38.61
N ARG A 346 -28.60 -27.97 -37.92
CA ARG A 346 -28.91 -29.25 -38.59
C ARG A 346 -30.24 -29.08 -39.30
N VAL A 347 -30.20 -28.93 -40.61
CA VAL A 347 -31.43 -29.00 -41.43
C VAL A 347 -31.76 -30.49 -41.61
N THR A 348 -32.73 -30.98 -40.88
CA THR A 348 -33.37 -32.28 -41.15
C THR A 348 -34.37 -32.10 -42.31
N ARG A 349 -34.09 -32.74 -43.45
CA ARG A 349 -35.06 -32.91 -44.51
C ARG A 349 -35.92 -34.14 -44.22
#